data_2418ef66946110eea333e7cc8d6986f3
#
_entry.id   2418ef66946110eea333e7cc8d6986f3
#
_cell.length_a   1.000
_cell.length_b   1.000
_cell.length_c   1.000
_cell.angle_alpha   90.00
_cell.angle_beta   90.00
_cell.angle_gamma   90.00
#
_symmetry.space_group_name_H-M   'P 1'
#
loop_
_entity.id
_entity.type
_entity.pdbx_description
1 polymer ?
#
loop_
_entity_poly.entity_id
_entity_poly.type
_entity_poly.pdbx_seq_one_letter_code
_entity_poly.pdbx_strand_id
1 'polypeptide(L)'
;MSVKLLSESTEATITDEDQLRIDAVLTFWFRETSLSAPQIDRRMDVWFGEDVAFDLECKKQFMEDVRAASEGKLDHWADDPRGRLALILLLDQFRRNIYRDTVDAFSKDKIALKLCVEGAMAKADQGLPPIHRVFFYMPLQHAESRKVQAKSVELFSKLASAVTPTYRETFETVLQFAELHRDIIEQFGRFPHRNALLGRENTPEEDEYLSGDVPDFGQHG
;
A
#
# COMPACT_ATOMS: atom_id res chain seq x y z
N MET A 1 -35.27 -31.63 -22.94
CA MET A 1 -35.44 -30.61 -21.89
C MET A 1 -34.12 -30.51 -21.13
N SER A 2 -33.33 -29.51 -21.49
CA SER A 2 -32.03 -29.25 -20.81
C SER A 2 -32.25 -28.22 -19.71
N VAL A 3 -32.09 -28.64 -18.47
CA VAL A 3 -32.13 -27.76 -17.32
C VAL A 3 -30.76 -27.08 -17.26
N LYS A 4 -30.72 -25.78 -17.55
CA LYS A 4 -29.57 -24.91 -17.40
C LYS A 4 -29.45 -24.62 -15.91
N LEU A 5 -28.50 -25.28 -15.22
CA LEU A 5 -28.07 -24.90 -13.88
C LEU A 5 -27.41 -23.52 -13.97
N LEU A 6 -28.16 -22.51 -13.58
CA LEU A 6 -27.62 -21.19 -13.25
C LEU A 6 -26.84 -21.37 -11.95
N SER A 7 -25.50 -21.31 -12.03
CA SER A 7 -24.68 -21.14 -10.85
C SER A 7 -24.94 -19.71 -10.35
N GLU A 8 -25.76 -19.59 -9.32
CA GLU A 8 -25.81 -18.39 -8.49
C GLU A 8 -24.42 -18.26 -7.82
N SER A 9 -23.56 -17.41 -8.36
CA SER A 9 -22.46 -16.85 -7.61
C SER A 9 -23.11 -15.95 -6.57
N THR A 10 -23.25 -16.43 -5.34
CA THR A 10 -23.52 -15.58 -4.18
C THR A 10 -22.32 -14.65 -4.05
N GLU A 11 -22.44 -13.43 -4.57
CA GLU A 11 -21.53 -12.33 -4.22
C GLU A 11 -21.60 -12.20 -2.69
N ALA A 12 -20.46 -12.44 -2.03
CA ALA A 12 -20.38 -12.35 -0.59
C ALA A 12 -20.54 -10.88 -0.20
N THR A 13 -21.66 -10.55 0.40
CA THR A 13 -21.98 -9.20 0.87
C THR A 13 -21.16 -8.90 2.13
N ILE A 14 -20.68 -7.67 2.27
CA ILE A 14 -20.01 -7.19 3.50
C ILE A 14 -20.99 -7.34 4.68
N THR A 15 -20.57 -8.07 5.69
CA THR A 15 -21.33 -8.30 6.93
C THR A 15 -21.04 -7.21 7.97
N ASP A 16 -21.84 -7.15 9.05
CA ASP A 16 -21.55 -6.25 10.18
C ASP A 16 -20.20 -6.59 10.84
N GLU A 17 -19.79 -7.86 10.87
CA GLU A 17 -18.50 -8.30 11.37
C GLU A 17 -17.35 -7.79 10.47
N ASP A 18 -17.51 -7.91 9.16
CA ASP A 18 -16.56 -7.33 8.19
C ASP A 18 -16.42 -5.83 8.39
N GLN A 19 -17.53 -5.11 8.55
CA GLN A 19 -17.52 -3.67 8.76
C GLN A 19 -16.73 -3.28 10.03
N LEU A 20 -16.92 -4.01 11.13
CA LEU A 20 -16.16 -3.81 12.36
C LEU A 20 -14.66 -4.06 12.16
N ARG A 21 -14.29 -5.08 11.38
CA ARG A 21 -12.87 -5.37 11.08
C ARG A 21 -12.26 -4.34 10.13
N ILE A 22 -12.97 -3.92 9.09
CA ILE A 22 -12.57 -2.82 8.19
C ILE A 22 -12.32 -1.55 9.00
N ASP A 23 -13.25 -1.18 9.88
CA ASP A 23 -13.13 0.01 10.73
C ASP A 23 -11.96 -0.11 11.70
N ALA A 24 -11.69 -1.30 12.24
CA ALA A 24 -10.54 -1.55 13.11
C ALA A 24 -9.21 -1.34 12.36
N VAL A 25 -9.07 -1.88 11.15
CA VAL A 25 -7.88 -1.71 10.29
C VAL A 25 -7.65 -0.23 9.99
N LEU A 26 -8.69 0.48 9.52
CA LEU A 26 -8.58 1.89 9.14
C LEU A 26 -8.30 2.78 10.37
N THR A 27 -8.99 2.53 11.48
CA THR A 27 -8.77 3.30 12.72
C THR A 27 -7.38 3.07 13.30
N PHE A 28 -6.87 1.86 13.25
CA PHE A 28 -5.51 1.58 13.70
C PHE A 28 -4.48 2.34 12.85
N TRP A 29 -4.63 2.30 11.51
CA TRP A 29 -3.69 2.93 10.59
C TRP A 29 -3.76 4.46 10.65
N PHE A 30 -4.96 5.02 10.56
CA PHE A 30 -5.17 6.47 10.48
C PHE A 30 -5.43 7.12 11.84
N ARG A 31 -5.78 6.35 12.87
CA ARG A 31 -6.23 6.78 14.22
C ARG A 31 -7.57 7.50 14.21
N GLU A 32 -7.77 8.47 13.32
CA GLU A 32 -9.01 9.24 13.19
C GLU A 32 -9.44 9.31 11.70
N THR A 33 -10.74 9.46 11.47
CA THR A 33 -11.30 9.51 10.12
C THR A 33 -11.01 10.82 9.39
N SER A 34 -10.71 11.90 10.14
CA SER A 34 -10.32 13.20 9.59
C SER A 34 -9.09 13.71 10.33
N LEU A 35 -7.91 13.50 9.74
CA LEU A 35 -6.67 14.00 10.29
C LEU A 35 -6.47 15.48 9.90
N SER A 36 -6.18 16.33 10.87
CA SER A 36 -5.63 17.66 10.61
C SER A 36 -4.18 17.56 10.12
N ALA A 37 -3.64 18.58 9.44
CA ALA A 37 -2.27 18.58 8.97
C ALA A 37 -1.26 18.22 10.06
N PRO A 38 -1.28 18.82 11.28
CA PRO A 38 -0.35 18.42 12.34
C PRO A 38 -0.51 16.99 12.84
N GLN A 39 -1.67 16.37 12.66
CA GLN A 39 -1.86 14.95 12.98
C GLN A 39 -1.26 14.05 11.91
N ILE A 40 -1.40 14.44 10.63
CA ILE A 40 -0.75 13.74 9.50
C ILE A 40 0.75 13.80 9.68
N ASP A 41 1.33 14.97 9.91
CA ASP A 41 2.79 15.15 10.06
C ASP A 41 3.35 14.24 11.17
N ARG A 42 2.70 14.18 12.34
CA ARG A 42 3.10 13.25 13.39
C ARG A 42 2.95 11.77 13.04
N ARG A 43 2.05 11.46 12.09
CA ARG A 43 1.86 10.08 11.62
C ARG A 43 2.85 9.69 10.55
N MET A 44 3.45 10.65 9.83
CA MET A 44 4.48 10.37 8.82
C MET A 44 5.63 9.55 9.40
N ASP A 45 6.13 9.90 10.59
CA ASP A 45 7.20 9.16 11.26
C ASP A 45 6.78 7.71 11.61
N VAL A 46 5.50 7.49 11.94
CA VAL A 46 4.98 6.16 12.24
C VAL A 46 4.77 5.33 10.97
N TRP A 47 4.28 5.96 9.89
CA TRP A 47 3.98 5.26 8.65
C TRP A 47 5.22 4.91 7.83
N PHE A 48 6.23 5.79 7.86
CA PHE A 48 7.44 5.68 7.02
C PHE A 48 8.72 5.47 7.82
N GLY A 49 8.64 5.48 9.14
CA GLY A 49 9.76 5.17 10.03
C GLY A 49 9.82 3.69 10.40
N GLU A 50 10.82 3.38 11.23
CA GLU A 50 11.02 2.06 11.81
C GLU A 50 10.66 2.11 13.29
N ASP A 51 9.50 1.60 13.63
CA ASP A 51 9.03 1.50 15.01
C ASP A 51 8.69 0.05 15.34
N VAL A 52 9.62 -0.61 16.03
CA VAL A 52 9.46 -2.01 16.47
C VAL A 52 8.21 -2.20 17.33
N ALA A 53 7.84 -1.21 18.15
CA ALA A 53 6.64 -1.31 18.97
C ALA A 53 5.38 -1.27 18.10
N PHE A 54 5.37 -0.43 17.06
CA PHE A 54 4.29 -0.38 16.08
C PHE A 54 4.19 -1.67 15.26
N ASP A 55 5.33 -2.23 14.82
CA ASP A 55 5.40 -3.50 14.09
C ASP A 55 4.82 -4.66 14.95
N LEU A 56 5.18 -4.72 16.22
CA LEU A 56 4.65 -5.72 17.15
C LEU A 56 3.14 -5.55 17.37
N GLU A 57 2.66 -4.32 17.44
CA GLU A 57 1.24 -4.04 17.60
C GLU A 57 0.44 -4.39 16.33
N CYS A 58 0.98 -4.09 15.13
CA CYS A 58 0.43 -4.57 13.86
C CYS A 58 0.30 -6.09 13.86
N LYS A 59 1.36 -6.79 14.24
CA LYS A 59 1.39 -8.26 14.30
C LYS A 59 0.37 -8.81 15.27
N LYS A 60 0.30 -8.26 16.47
CA LYS A 60 -0.60 -8.71 17.54
C LYS A 60 -2.06 -8.56 17.16
N GLN A 61 -2.44 -7.44 16.55
CA GLN A 61 -3.85 -7.14 16.28
C GLN A 61 -4.34 -7.68 14.93
N PHE A 62 -3.47 -7.75 13.90
CA PHE A 62 -3.91 -7.92 12.51
C PHE A 62 -3.25 -9.08 11.77
N MET A 63 -2.45 -9.92 12.43
CA MET A 63 -1.82 -11.08 11.78
C MET A 63 -2.85 -12.00 11.10
N GLU A 64 -3.99 -12.26 11.76
CA GLU A 64 -5.02 -13.14 11.21
C GLU A 64 -5.74 -12.49 10.02
N ASP A 65 -5.99 -11.17 10.06
CA ASP A 65 -6.57 -10.45 8.93
C ASP A 65 -5.61 -10.41 7.74
N VAL A 66 -4.31 -10.19 7.98
CA VAL A 66 -3.27 -10.24 6.94
C VAL A 66 -3.19 -11.63 6.31
N ARG A 67 -3.33 -12.69 7.12
CA ARG A 67 -3.36 -14.07 6.62
C ARG A 67 -4.63 -14.30 5.78
N ALA A 68 -5.80 -13.96 6.31
CA ALA A 68 -7.09 -14.12 5.63
C ALA A 68 -7.13 -13.34 4.29
N ALA A 69 -6.66 -12.08 4.28
CA ALA A 69 -6.51 -11.28 3.06
C ALA A 69 -5.53 -11.93 2.07
N SER A 70 -4.40 -12.46 2.57
CA SER A 70 -3.39 -13.14 1.74
C SER A 70 -3.91 -14.42 1.08
N GLU A 71 -4.90 -15.06 1.68
CA GLU A 71 -5.58 -16.27 1.19
C GLU A 71 -6.83 -15.97 0.36
N GLY A 72 -7.18 -14.69 0.15
CA GLY A 72 -8.35 -14.26 -0.61
C GLY A 72 -9.69 -14.39 0.13
N LYS A 73 -9.67 -14.70 1.42
CA LYS A 73 -10.89 -14.88 2.23
C LYS A 73 -11.67 -13.60 2.48
N LEU A 74 -11.01 -12.45 2.29
CA LEU A 74 -11.58 -11.12 2.48
C LEU A 74 -11.79 -10.37 1.16
N ASP A 75 -11.71 -11.04 0.00
CA ASP A 75 -11.78 -10.41 -1.32
C ASP A 75 -13.08 -9.61 -1.53
N HIS A 76 -14.18 -10.03 -0.91
CA HIS A 76 -15.47 -9.34 -0.93
C HIS A 76 -15.43 -7.92 -0.31
N TRP A 77 -14.43 -7.60 0.52
CA TRP A 77 -14.25 -6.24 1.03
C TRP A 77 -13.94 -5.25 -0.09
N ALA A 78 -13.42 -5.73 -1.22
CA ALA A 78 -13.10 -4.88 -2.36
C ALA A 78 -14.33 -4.23 -3.03
N ASP A 79 -15.54 -4.66 -2.71
CA ASP A 79 -16.78 -4.09 -3.26
C ASP A 79 -17.16 -2.76 -2.59
N ASP A 80 -16.59 -2.47 -1.41
CA ASP A 80 -16.70 -1.18 -0.73
C ASP A 80 -15.37 -0.40 -0.81
N PRO A 81 -15.38 0.92 -1.06
CA PRO A 81 -14.16 1.74 -1.10
C PRO A 81 -13.29 1.68 0.16
N ARG A 82 -13.90 1.65 1.36
CA ARG A 82 -13.19 1.56 2.64
C ARG A 82 -12.64 0.15 2.86
N GLY A 83 -13.43 -0.87 2.51
CA GLY A 83 -13.01 -2.27 2.56
C GLY A 83 -11.85 -2.54 1.61
N ARG A 84 -11.90 -2.01 0.39
CA ARG A 84 -10.79 -2.09 -0.57
C ARG A 84 -9.51 -1.43 -0.03
N LEU A 85 -9.63 -0.25 0.58
CA LEU A 85 -8.48 0.40 1.23
C LEU A 85 -7.94 -0.44 2.38
N ALA A 86 -8.79 -1.03 3.20
CA ALA A 86 -8.36 -1.93 4.28
C ALA A 86 -7.61 -3.16 3.74
N LEU A 87 -8.08 -3.78 2.64
CA LEU A 87 -7.36 -4.86 1.97
C LEU A 87 -6.00 -4.42 1.44
N ILE A 88 -5.92 -3.26 0.80
CA ILE A 88 -4.65 -2.69 0.33
C ILE A 88 -3.69 -2.50 1.51
N LEU A 89 -4.14 -1.92 2.61
CA LEU A 89 -3.32 -1.74 3.81
C LEU A 89 -2.81 -3.09 4.34
N LEU A 90 -3.68 -4.08 4.49
CA LEU A 90 -3.32 -5.41 5.00
C LEU A 90 -2.27 -6.09 4.11
N LEU A 91 -2.41 -6.00 2.78
CA LEU A 91 -1.58 -6.72 1.81
C LEU A 91 -0.29 -5.98 1.43
N ASP A 92 -0.23 -4.68 1.64
CA ASP A 92 0.92 -3.84 1.30
C ASP A 92 1.63 -3.31 2.56
N GLN A 93 0.96 -2.51 3.38
CA GLN A 93 1.59 -1.81 4.50
C GLN A 93 1.80 -2.71 5.73
N PHE A 94 0.73 -3.39 6.21
CA PHE A 94 0.85 -4.27 7.37
C PHE A 94 1.82 -5.42 7.13
N ARG A 95 1.93 -5.91 5.90
CA ARG A 95 2.95 -6.92 5.59
C ARG A 95 4.36 -6.38 5.74
N ARG A 96 4.63 -5.15 5.31
CA ARG A 96 5.94 -4.49 5.49
C ARG A 96 6.31 -4.35 6.97
N ASN A 97 5.35 -4.05 7.82
CA ASN A 97 5.57 -3.98 9.27
C ASN A 97 5.73 -5.38 9.90
N ILE A 98 4.81 -6.32 9.60
CA ILE A 98 4.77 -7.64 10.25
C ILE A 98 5.91 -8.56 9.83
N TYR A 99 6.33 -8.45 8.57
CA TYR A 99 7.36 -9.29 7.96
C TYR A 99 8.58 -8.48 7.53
N ARG A 100 8.89 -7.38 8.26
CA ARG A 100 10.04 -6.52 7.98
C ARG A 100 11.29 -7.38 7.79
N ASP A 101 12.13 -6.98 6.84
CA ASP A 101 13.40 -7.65 6.49
C ASP A 101 13.23 -9.13 6.06
N THR A 102 12.08 -9.47 5.52
CA THR A 102 11.85 -10.78 4.92
C THR A 102 11.21 -10.68 3.54
N VAL A 103 11.36 -11.72 2.72
CA VAL A 103 10.69 -11.82 1.41
C VAL A 103 9.16 -11.73 1.51
N ASP A 104 8.61 -12.13 2.64
CA ASP A 104 7.17 -12.10 2.86
C ASP A 104 6.59 -10.68 2.89
N ALA A 105 7.41 -9.67 3.22
CA ALA A 105 7.01 -8.26 3.16
C ALA A 105 6.46 -7.87 1.77
N PHE A 106 7.02 -8.44 0.69
CA PHE A 106 6.70 -8.11 -0.70
C PHE A 106 5.80 -9.14 -1.40
N SER A 107 5.55 -10.29 -0.77
CA SER A 107 4.96 -11.46 -1.46
C SER A 107 3.53 -11.24 -1.98
N LYS A 108 2.84 -10.18 -1.53
CA LYS A 108 1.47 -9.84 -1.93
C LYS A 108 1.36 -8.50 -2.70
N ASP A 109 2.47 -7.86 -3.02
CA ASP A 109 2.51 -6.58 -3.76
C ASP A 109 1.67 -6.62 -5.05
N LYS A 110 1.70 -7.74 -5.79
CA LYS A 110 0.91 -7.90 -7.02
C LYS A 110 -0.60 -7.88 -6.77
N ILE A 111 -1.06 -8.43 -5.65
CA ILE A 111 -2.49 -8.45 -5.29
C ILE A 111 -2.89 -7.05 -4.84
N ALA A 112 -2.10 -6.40 -3.99
CA ALA A 112 -2.35 -5.03 -3.57
C ALA A 112 -2.38 -4.06 -4.77
N LEU A 113 -1.45 -4.21 -5.71
CA LEU A 113 -1.43 -3.43 -6.95
C LEU A 113 -2.71 -3.64 -7.78
N LYS A 114 -3.17 -4.89 -7.93
CA LYS A 114 -4.41 -5.20 -8.65
C LYS A 114 -5.60 -4.48 -8.00
N LEU A 115 -5.75 -4.59 -6.67
CA LEU A 115 -6.82 -3.92 -5.92
C LEU A 115 -6.80 -2.40 -6.11
N CYS A 116 -5.61 -1.79 -6.08
CA CYS A 116 -5.41 -0.37 -6.34
C CYS A 116 -5.84 0.02 -7.76
N VAL A 117 -5.36 -0.68 -8.78
CA VAL A 117 -5.63 -0.37 -10.18
C VAL A 117 -7.12 -0.54 -10.51
N GLU A 118 -7.72 -1.66 -10.13
CA GLU A 118 -9.14 -1.93 -10.35
C GLU A 118 -10.02 -0.90 -9.63
N GLY A 119 -9.67 -0.56 -8.37
CA GLY A 119 -10.40 0.42 -7.61
C GLY A 119 -10.28 1.84 -8.19
N ALA A 120 -9.10 2.24 -8.66
CA ALA A 120 -8.92 3.54 -9.33
C ALA A 120 -9.70 3.61 -10.66
N MET A 121 -9.75 2.51 -11.42
CA MET A 121 -10.58 2.42 -12.65
C MET A 121 -12.08 2.53 -12.33
N ALA A 122 -12.52 1.92 -11.23
CA ALA A 122 -13.89 2.01 -10.74
C ALA A 122 -14.19 3.32 -9.97
N LYS A 123 -13.21 4.22 -9.82
CA LYS A 123 -13.29 5.48 -9.07
C LYS A 123 -13.61 5.31 -7.57
N ALA A 124 -13.29 4.14 -7.02
CA ALA A 124 -13.51 3.84 -5.60
C ALA A 124 -12.64 4.74 -4.67
N ASP A 125 -11.54 5.28 -5.18
CA ASP A 125 -10.67 6.22 -4.49
C ASP A 125 -11.29 7.62 -4.29
N GLN A 126 -12.24 8.03 -5.16
CA GLN A 126 -12.69 9.42 -5.23
C GLN A 126 -13.50 9.86 -4.00
N GLY A 127 -14.18 8.94 -3.32
CA GLY A 127 -14.91 9.19 -2.08
C GLY A 127 -14.04 9.20 -0.82
N LEU A 128 -12.75 8.81 -0.93
CA LEU A 128 -11.85 8.72 0.21
C LEU A 128 -11.18 10.06 0.54
N PRO A 129 -10.92 10.34 1.83
CA PRO A 129 -10.11 11.48 2.24
C PRO A 129 -8.74 11.49 1.55
N PRO A 130 -8.12 12.67 1.30
CA PRO A 130 -6.84 12.73 0.58
C PRO A 130 -5.74 11.84 1.17
N ILE A 131 -5.60 11.79 2.50
CA ILE A 131 -4.59 10.94 3.14
C ILE A 131 -4.88 9.44 2.97
N HIS A 132 -6.13 9.03 2.92
CA HIS A 132 -6.51 7.66 2.60
C HIS A 132 -6.13 7.28 1.16
N ARG A 133 -6.27 8.23 0.23
CA ARG A 133 -5.87 8.04 -1.17
C ARG A 133 -4.36 7.91 -1.34
N VAL A 134 -3.53 8.50 -0.47
CA VAL A 134 -2.09 8.26 -0.44
C VAL A 134 -1.84 6.76 -0.30
N PHE A 135 -2.41 6.12 0.71
CA PHE A 135 -2.23 4.69 0.96
C PHE A 135 -2.95 3.80 -0.05
N PHE A 136 -4.05 4.26 -0.62
CA PHE A 136 -4.70 3.57 -1.73
C PHE A 136 -3.79 3.44 -2.96
N TYR A 137 -2.91 4.44 -3.21
CA TYR A 137 -1.99 4.47 -4.35
C TYR A 137 -0.59 3.92 -4.04
N MET A 138 -0.24 3.62 -2.77
CA MET A 138 1.06 3.07 -2.39
C MET A 138 1.49 1.84 -3.21
N PRO A 139 0.62 0.87 -3.52
CA PRO A 139 1.02 -0.28 -4.33
C PRO A 139 1.59 0.08 -5.71
N LEU A 140 1.25 1.26 -6.24
CA LEU A 140 1.84 1.74 -7.50
C LEU A 140 3.32 2.10 -7.33
N GLN A 141 3.69 2.73 -6.19
CA GLN A 141 5.09 3.06 -5.88
C GLN A 141 5.94 1.80 -5.68
N HIS A 142 5.34 0.73 -5.18
CA HIS A 142 6.03 -0.51 -4.88
C HIS A 142 6.24 -1.44 -6.08
N ALA A 143 5.66 -1.09 -7.25
CA ALA A 143 5.70 -1.92 -8.45
C ALA A 143 7.01 -1.75 -9.23
N GLU A 144 7.67 -2.86 -9.55
CA GLU A 144 8.85 -2.88 -10.44
C GLU A 144 8.42 -2.80 -11.91
N SER A 145 7.81 -1.67 -12.30
CA SER A 145 7.31 -1.42 -13.67
C SER A 145 7.33 0.06 -14.00
N ARG A 146 8.12 0.46 -15.01
CA ARG A 146 8.21 1.87 -15.47
C ARG A 146 6.83 2.46 -15.78
N LYS A 147 5.96 1.70 -16.44
CA LYS A 147 4.60 2.17 -16.76
C LYS A 147 3.76 2.43 -15.52
N VAL A 148 3.87 1.58 -14.51
CA VAL A 148 3.12 1.72 -13.26
C VAL A 148 3.68 2.89 -12.44
N GLN A 149 5.00 3.05 -12.41
CA GLN A 149 5.67 4.18 -11.75
C GLN A 149 5.27 5.53 -12.36
N ALA A 150 5.23 5.64 -13.68
CA ALA A 150 4.74 6.86 -14.34
C ALA A 150 3.29 7.19 -13.94
N LYS A 151 2.43 6.16 -13.80
CA LYS A 151 1.06 6.34 -13.32
C LYS A 151 0.99 6.72 -11.85
N SER A 152 1.89 6.19 -11.02
CA SER A 152 2.05 6.58 -9.62
C SER A 152 2.31 8.08 -9.52
N VAL A 153 3.36 8.58 -10.15
CA VAL A 153 3.70 10.03 -10.12
C VAL A 153 2.54 10.88 -10.62
N GLU A 154 1.84 10.48 -11.69
CA GLU A 154 0.66 11.21 -12.19
C GLU A 154 -0.43 11.35 -11.10
N LEU A 155 -0.75 10.25 -10.39
CA LEU A 155 -1.81 10.27 -9.39
C LEU A 155 -1.42 11.04 -8.13
N PHE A 156 -0.17 10.90 -7.65
CA PHE A 156 0.34 11.66 -6.52
C PHE A 156 0.46 13.16 -6.84
N SER A 157 0.88 13.54 -8.05
CA SER A 157 0.89 14.93 -8.52
C SER A 157 -0.51 15.53 -8.52
N LYS A 158 -1.51 14.82 -9.04
CA LYS A 158 -2.90 15.25 -8.99
C LYS A 158 -3.40 15.41 -7.55
N LEU A 159 -3.04 14.49 -6.68
CA LEU A 159 -3.43 14.52 -5.28
C LEU A 159 -2.81 15.74 -4.57
N ALA A 160 -1.51 15.98 -4.73
CA ALA A 160 -0.80 17.12 -4.15
C ALA A 160 -1.35 18.46 -4.66
N SER A 161 -1.77 18.52 -5.94
CA SER A 161 -2.38 19.72 -6.52
C SER A 161 -3.82 19.98 -6.04
N ALA A 162 -4.52 18.94 -5.57
CA ALA A 162 -5.93 19.03 -5.18
C ALA A 162 -6.14 19.37 -3.69
N VAL A 163 -5.13 19.23 -2.85
CA VAL A 163 -5.24 19.54 -1.41
C VAL A 163 -5.16 21.03 -1.14
N THR A 164 -5.76 21.45 -0.02
CA THR A 164 -5.66 22.85 0.42
C THR A 164 -4.22 23.22 0.80
N PRO A 165 -3.85 24.52 0.81
CA PRO A 165 -2.49 24.96 1.15
C PRO A 165 -1.96 24.42 2.47
N THR A 166 -2.82 24.17 3.46
CA THR A 166 -2.46 23.64 4.78
C THR A 166 -1.83 22.24 4.72
N TYR A 167 -2.18 21.44 3.72
CA TYR A 167 -1.66 20.06 3.54
C TYR A 167 -0.59 19.96 2.46
N ARG A 168 -0.30 21.06 1.76
CA ARG A 168 0.51 21.05 0.54
C ARG A 168 1.89 20.46 0.77
N GLU A 169 2.60 20.90 1.80
CA GLU A 169 3.96 20.45 2.12
C GLU A 169 4.03 18.93 2.30
N THR A 170 3.12 18.37 3.11
CA THR A 170 3.05 16.92 3.34
C THR A 170 2.79 16.14 2.05
N PHE A 171 1.86 16.63 1.20
CA PHE A 171 1.52 15.92 -0.04
C PHE A 171 2.57 16.12 -1.15
N GLU A 172 3.31 17.22 -1.14
CA GLU A 172 4.51 17.42 -1.98
C GLU A 172 5.63 16.46 -1.57
N THR A 173 5.84 16.25 -0.26
CA THR A 173 6.78 15.23 0.24
C THR A 173 6.40 13.83 -0.24
N VAL A 174 5.12 13.46 -0.14
CA VAL A 174 4.65 12.14 -0.65
C VAL A 174 4.85 12.02 -2.16
N LEU A 175 4.66 13.10 -2.93
CA LEU A 175 4.95 13.11 -4.37
C LEU A 175 6.44 12.92 -4.64
N GLN A 176 7.33 13.57 -3.89
CA GLN A 176 8.79 13.40 -4.02
C GLN A 176 9.21 11.94 -3.80
N PHE A 177 8.59 11.23 -2.84
CA PHE A 177 8.82 9.80 -2.68
C PHE A 177 8.34 8.99 -3.89
N ALA A 178 7.21 9.34 -4.50
CA ALA A 178 6.75 8.67 -5.73
C ALA A 178 7.73 8.90 -6.89
N GLU A 179 8.28 10.11 -7.02
CA GLU A 179 9.30 10.44 -8.02
C GLU A 179 10.60 9.66 -7.76
N LEU A 180 11.05 9.56 -6.50
CA LEU A 180 12.22 8.78 -6.13
C LEU A 180 12.07 7.28 -6.50
N HIS A 181 10.92 6.67 -6.21
CA HIS A 181 10.65 5.28 -6.61
C HIS A 181 10.69 5.12 -8.13
N ARG A 182 10.06 6.05 -8.87
CA ARG A 182 10.11 6.06 -10.34
C ARG A 182 11.56 6.13 -10.84
N ASP A 183 12.38 7.02 -10.31
CA ASP A 183 13.74 7.24 -10.78
C ASP A 183 14.61 5.99 -10.57
N ILE A 184 14.45 5.29 -9.47
CA ILE A 184 15.10 3.99 -9.23
C ILE A 184 14.65 2.96 -10.28
N ILE A 185 13.36 2.87 -10.55
CA ILE A 185 12.83 1.93 -11.55
C ILE A 185 13.19 2.33 -12.99
N GLU A 186 13.30 3.61 -13.30
CA GLU A 186 13.81 4.07 -14.60
C GLU A 186 15.27 3.66 -14.79
N GLN A 187 16.10 3.77 -13.75
CA GLN A 187 17.51 3.43 -13.80
C GLN A 187 17.73 1.92 -13.86
N PHE A 188 17.17 1.16 -12.93
CA PHE A 188 17.50 -0.27 -12.74
C PHE A 188 16.42 -1.23 -13.23
N GLY A 189 15.20 -0.78 -13.47
CA GLY A 189 14.05 -1.64 -13.82
C GLY A 189 13.49 -2.44 -12.63
N ARG A 190 14.16 -2.38 -11.49
CA ARG A 190 13.82 -3.05 -10.23
C ARG A 190 14.32 -2.23 -9.03
N PHE A 191 13.96 -2.64 -7.82
CA PHE A 191 14.47 -2.04 -6.59
C PHE A 191 15.71 -2.82 -6.10
N PRO A 192 16.94 -2.26 -6.23
CA PRO A 192 18.17 -2.96 -5.83
C PRO A 192 18.20 -3.35 -4.36
N HIS A 193 17.68 -2.50 -3.44
CA HIS A 193 17.62 -2.79 -2.00
C HIS A 193 16.84 -4.08 -1.65
N ARG A 194 16.00 -4.60 -2.57
CA ARG A 194 15.27 -5.87 -2.37
C ARG A 194 16.06 -7.09 -2.84
N ASN A 195 17.21 -6.90 -3.52
CA ASN A 195 17.88 -8.00 -4.20
C ASN A 195 18.31 -9.10 -3.23
N ALA A 196 18.94 -8.73 -2.11
CA ALA A 196 19.40 -9.72 -1.12
C ALA A 196 18.22 -10.53 -0.56
N LEU A 197 17.14 -9.87 -0.13
CA LEU A 197 15.94 -10.54 0.38
C LEU A 197 15.27 -11.44 -0.66
N LEU A 198 15.27 -11.03 -1.94
CA LEU A 198 14.64 -11.77 -3.04
C LEU A 198 15.58 -12.79 -3.70
N GLY A 199 16.80 -12.98 -3.19
CA GLY A 199 17.78 -13.91 -3.76
C GLY A 199 18.22 -13.53 -5.18
N ARG A 200 18.25 -12.23 -5.51
CA ARG A 200 18.69 -11.70 -6.80
C ARG A 200 20.13 -11.23 -6.71
N GLU A 201 20.94 -11.55 -7.71
CA GLU A 201 22.29 -11.01 -7.83
C GLU A 201 22.24 -9.54 -8.28
N ASN A 202 23.12 -8.71 -7.71
CA ASN A 202 23.27 -7.33 -8.13
C ASN A 202 24.05 -7.23 -9.44
N THR A 203 23.77 -6.21 -10.24
CA THR A 203 24.69 -5.76 -11.29
C THR A 203 25.77 -4.88 -10.68
N PRO A 204 26.93 -4.66 -11.39
CA PRO A 204 27.95 -3.74 -10.91
C PRO A 204 27.41 -2.33 -10.61
N GLU A 205 26.47 -1.84 -11.41
CA GLU A 205 25.84 -0.53 -11.24
C GLU A 205 24.92 -0.50 -10.00
N GLU A 206 24.27 -1.62 -9.69
CA GLU A 206 23.48 -1.75 -8.47
C GLU A 206 24.35 -1.85 -7.22
N ASP A 207 25.52 -2.52 -7.30
CA ASP A 207 26.51 -2.56 -6.21
C ASP A 207 27.06 -1.16 -5.93
N GLU A 208 27.37 -0.38 -6.96
CA GLU A 208 27.81 1.00 -6.82
C GLU A 208 26.71 1.85 -6.16
N TYR A 209 25.45 1.72 -6.63
CA TYR A 209 24.30 2.41 -6.06
C TYR A 209 24.12 2.06 -4.58
N LEU A 210 24.11 0.78 -4.22
CA LEU A 210 23.90 0.29 -2.85
C LEU A 210 25.07 0.62 -1.89
N SER A 211 26.25 0.97 -2.41
CA SER A 211 27.40 1.41 -1.60
C SER A 211 27.24 2.84 -1.08
N GLY A 212 26.29 3.61 -1.60
CA GLY A 212 25.99 4.96 -1.20
C GLY A 212 24.97 5.04 -0.06
N ASP A 213 24.63 6.27 0.33
CA ASP A 213 23.51 6.55 1.24
C ASP A 213 22.19 6.55 0.44
N VAL A 214 21.64 5.37 0.25
CA VAL A 214 20.44 5.16 -0.57
C VAL A 214 19.25 4.75 0.27
N PRO A 215 18.04 5.12 -0.14
CA PRO A 215 16.83 4.75 0.61
C PRO A 215 16.56 3.23 0.48
N ASP A 216 16.36 2.58 1.62
CA ASP A 216 15.90 1.20 1.73
C ASP A 216 14.39 1.10 2.00
N PHE A 217 13.76 2.24 2.23
CA PHE A 217 12.33 2.36 2.53
C PHE A 217 11.89 1.53 3.73
N GLY A 218 12.77 1.40 4.75
CA GLY A 218 12.53 0.66 5.98
C GLY A 218 12.49 -0.86 5.80
N GLN A 219 13.21 -1.38 4.79
CA GLN A 219 13.35 -2.82 4.52
C GLN A 219 14.83 -3.10 4.23
N HIS A 220 15.54 -3.59 5.24
CA HIS A 220 16.97 -3.89 5.13
C HIS A 220 17.19 -5.24 4.46
N GLY A 221 18.02 -5.28 3.42
CA GLY A 221 18.37 -6.48 2.68
C GLY A 221 19.79 -6.97 2.98
#